data_e1883e3e2b9dd93f55b0d1733c31e343
#
_entry.id   e1883e3e2b9dd93f55b0d1733c31e343
#
_cell.length_a   1.000
_cell.length_b   1.000
_cell.length_c   1.000
_cell.angle_alpha   90.00
_cell.angle_beta   90.00
_cell.angle_gamma   90.00
#
_symmetry.space_group_name_H-M   'P 1'
#
loop_
_entity.id
_entity.type
_entity.pdbx_description
1 polymer ?
#
loop_
_entity_poly.entity_id
_entity_poly.type
_entity_poly.pdbx_seq_one_letter_code
_entity_poly.pdbx_strand_id
1 'polypeptide(L)'
;IAILVITDNCTRQCLGLPLFVTGPKVTAELIVAALKVLLPPELQFLISDRGTHFTANAFRTLMRDEEFIHVLIARHRPQSNGIAERFVRTLKEWLATQSWQNDAELEILLAQFIAEYNDRPHQGLAMPGLSPNEFAHRCWLL
;
A
#
# COMPACT_ATOMS: atom_id res chain seq x y z
N ILE A 1 -16.50 -1.42 5.64
CA ILE A 1 -15.47 -0.62 4.94
C ILE A 1 -14.12 -1.30 5.13
N ALA A 2 -13.40 -1.46 4.04
CA ALA A 2 -12.04 -1.98 4.03
C ALA A 2 -11.12 -1.00 3.28
N ILE A 3 -9.91 -0.86 3.76
CA ILE A 3 -8.88 -0.04 3.12
C ILE A 3 -7.71 -0.95 2.75
N LEU A 4 -7.35 -0.97 1.47
CA LEU A 4 -6.17 -1.68 1.00
C LEU A 4 -4.95 -0.76 1.14
N VAL A 5 -3.89 -1.25 1.75
CA VAL A 5 -2.65 -0.49 1.95
C VAL A 5 -1.63 -0.94 0.90
N ILE A 6 -1.15 0.01 0.11
CA ILE A 6 -0.14 -0.25 -0.93
C ILE A 6 1.06 0.66 -0.66
N THR A 7 2.20 0.08 -0.30
CA THR A 7 3.43 0.82 0.01
C THR A 7 4.60 0.31 -0.83
N ASP A 8 5.53 1.21 -1.12
CA ASP A 8 6.80 0.86 -1.76
C ASP A 8 7.85 0.63 -0.68
N ASN A 9 8.43 -0.57 -0.64
CA ASN A 9 9.39 -0.94 0.39
C ASN A 9 10.74 -0.23 0.25
N CYS A 10 11.08 0.22 -0.95
CA CYS A 10 12.32 0.95 -1.19
C CYS A 10 12.21 2.41 -0.80
N THR A 11 11.24 3.12 -1.35
CA THR A 11 11.05 4.56 -1.14
C THR A 11 10.23 4.89 0.09
N ARG A 12 9.50 3.92 0.63
CA ARG A 12 8.52 4.07 1.71
C ARG A 12 7.30 4.91 1.31
N GLN A 13 7.15 5.23 0.03
CA GLN A 13 5.95 5.92 -0.43
C GLN A 13 4.70 5.07 -0.20
N CYS A 14 3.62 5.74 0.20
CA CYS A 14 2.29 5.16 0.09
C CYS A 14 1.81 5.39 -1.34
N LEU A 15 1.59 4.32 -2.09
CA LEU A 15 1.17 4.39 -3.48
C LEU A 15 -0.35 4.52 -3.60
N GLY A 16 -1.10 4.13 -2.58
CA GLY A 16 -2.54 4.27 -2.57
C GLY A 16 -3.18 3.64 -1.35
N LEU A 17 -4.39 4.10 -1.06
CA LEU A 17 -5.24 3.57 0.00
C LEU A 17 -6.66 3.39 -0.54
N PRO A 18 -6.88 2.46 -1.51
CA PRO A 18 -8.20 2.24 -2.06
C PRO A 18 -9.21 1.86 -0.98
N LEU A 19 -10.38 2.52 -1.04
CA LEU A 19 -11.47 2.29 -0.10
C LEU A 19 -12.54 1.42 -0.75
N PHE A 20 -12.91 0.35 -0.08
CA PHE A 20 -13.96 -0.55 -0.53
C PHE A 20 -15.17 -0.43 0.39
N VAL A 21 -16.24 0.16 -0.14
CA VAL A 21 -17.52 0.27 0.55
C VAL A 21 -18.35 -0.91 0.10
N THR A 22 -18.15 -2.05 0.74
CA THR A 22 -18.88 -3.24 0.33
C THR A 22 -19.78 -3.72 1.45
N GLY A 23 -20.87 -4.38 1.08
CA GLY A 23 -21.63 -5.19 1.99
C GLY A 23 -20.71 -6.23 2.61
N PRO A 24 -20.89 -7.50 2.40
CA PRO A 24 -20.14 -8.46 3.21
C PRO A 24 -18.70 -8.75 2.77
N LYS A 25 -18.27 -8.47 1.53
CA LYS A 25 -16.95 -8.98 1.10
C LYS A 25 -16.23 -8.12 0.07
N VAL A 26 -14.95 -7.83 0.34
CA VAL A 26 -13.99 -7.39 -0.67
C VAL A 26 -13.51 -8.65 -1.42
N THR A 27 -13.64 -8.66 -2.73
CA THR A 27 -13.22 -9.80 -3.56
C THR A 27 -11.81 -9.60 -4.09
N ALA A 28 -11.17 -10.70 -4.49
CA ALA A 28 -9.85 -10.65 -5.13
C ALA A 28 -9.89 -9.81 -6.42
N GLU A 29 -10.98 -9.87 -7.17
CA GLU A 29 -11.17 -9.10 -8.40
C GLU A 29 -11.19 -7.60 -8.15
N LEU A 30 -11.80 -7.14 -7.06
CA LEU A 30 -11.79 -5.72 -6.67
C LEU A 30 -10.38 -5.26 -6.33
N ILE A 31 -9.62 -6.06 -5.60
CA ILE A 31 -8.23 -5.76 -5.26
C ILE A 31 -7.37 -5.70 -6.51
N VAL A 32 -7.51 -6.66 -7.41
CA VAL A 32 -6.78 -6.71 -8.68
C VAL A 32 -7.07 -5.47 -9.52
N ALA A 33 -8.33 -5.06 -9.62
CA ALA A 33 -8.71 -3.86 -10.37
C ALA A 33 -8.04 -2.59 -9.81
N ALA A 34 -7.98 -2.47 -8.47
CA ALA A 34 -7.31 -1.35 -7.82
C ALA A 34 -5.79 -1.38 -8.08
N LEU A 35 -5.18 -2.56 -7.99
CA LEU A 35 -3.74 -2.71 -8.21
C LEU A 35 -3.32 -2.39 -9.65
N LYS A 36 -4.12 -2.76 -10.63
CA LYS A 36 -3.84 -2.42 -12.04
C LYS A 36 -3.68 -0.93 -12.27
N VAL A 37 -4.40 -0.11 -11.52
CA VAL A 37 -4.34 1.34 -11.64
C VAL A 37 -3.15 1.92 -10.87
N LEU A 38 -2.80 1.33 -9.72
CA LEU A 38 -1.87 1.92 -8.76
C LEU A 38 -0.44 1.39 -8.86
N LEU A 39 -0.24 0.18 -9.39
CA LEU A 39 1.10 -0.40 -9.46
C LEU A 39 1.95 0.27 -10.54
N PRO A 40 3.25 0.54 -10.25
CA PRO A 40 4.15 1.09 -11.26
C PRO A 40 4.37 0.11 -12.42
N PRO A 41 4.55 0.60 -13.66
CA PRO A 41 4.78 -0.30 -14.79
C PRO A 41 6.10 -1.08 -14.71
N GLU A 42 7.09 -0.57 -13.97
CA GLU A 42 8.39 -1.24 -13.80
C GLU A 42 8.43 -2.18 -12.59
N LEU A 43 7.29 -2.52 -12.04
CA LEU A 43 7.22 -3.38 -10.86
C LEU A 43 7.87 -4.73 -11.13
N GLN A 44 8.81 -5.13 -10.28
CA GLN A 44 9.47 -6.44 -10.36
C GLN A 44 8.92 -7.43 -9.35
N PHE A 45 8.63 -6.96 -8.13
CA PHE A 45 8.18 -7.82 -7.05
C PHE A 45 7.01 -7.19 -6.32
N LEU A 46 5.99 -8.00 -6.01
CA LEU A 46 4.90 -7.63 -5.13
C LEU A 46 4.95 -8.56 -3.91
N ILE A 47 5.03 -8.00 -2.72
CA ILE A 47 5.09 -8.75 -1.47
C ILE A 47 3.74 -8.65 -0.76
N SER A 48 3.15 -9.79 -0.40
CA SER A 48 1.91 -9.82 0.36
C SER A 48 1.93 -10.96 1.36
N ASP A 49 0.97 -10.95 2.29
CA ASP A 49 0.71 -12.11 3.13
C ASP A 49 -0.03 -13.20 2.33
N ARG A 50 -0.39 -14.29 3.00
CA ARG A 50 -1.10 -15.42 2.40
C ARG A 50 -2.61 -15.32 2.55
N GLY A 51 -3.15 -14.12 2.65
CA GLY A 51 -4.59 -13.91 2.65
C GLY A 51 -5.25 -14.50 1.41
N THR A 52 -6.49 -14.93 1.54
CA THR A 52 -7.21 -15.60 0.44
C THR A 52 -7.30 -14.76 -0.82
N HIS A 53 -7.39 -13.42 -0.68
CA HIS A 53 -7.42 -12.51 -1.83
C HIS A 53 -6.14 -12.61 -2.67
N PHE A 54 -4.99 -12.75 -2.00
CA PHE A 54 -3.68 -12.74 -2.66
C PHE A 54 -3.26 -14.11 -3.20
N THR A 55 -3.98 -15.18 -2.84
CA THR A 55 -3.74 -16.52 -3.37
C THR A 55 -4.75 -16.94 -4.43
N ALA A 56 -5.73 -16.07 -4.74
CA ALA A 56 -6.78 -16.36 -5.70
C ALA A 56 -6.27 -16.35 -7.15
N ASN A 57 -7.01 -17.01 -8.03
CA ASN A 57 -6.67 -17.10 -9.45
C ASN A 57 -6.59 -15.74 -10.14
N ALA A 58 -7.43 -14.77 -9.75
CA ALA A 58 -7.40 -13.42 -10.29
C ALA A 58 -6.02 -12.76 -10.05
N PHE A 59 -5.40 -13.03 -8.90
CA PHE A 59 -4.07 -12.50 -8.58
C PHE A 59 -2.98 -13.18 -9.40
N ARG A 60 -3.10 -14.47 -9.63
CA ARG A 60 -2.16 -15.21 -10.50
C ARG A 60 -2.21 -14.69 -11.94
N THR A 61 -3.41 -14.39 -12.42
CA THR A 61 -3.61 -13.79 -13.75
C THR A 61 -2.96 -12.40 -13.82
N LEU A 62 -3.16 -11.56 -12.79
CA LEU A 62 -2.52 -10.26 -12.71
C LEU A 62 -1.00 -10.37 -12.78
N MET A 63 -0.42 -11.28 -12.00
CA MET A 63 1.03 -11.50 -11.97
C MET A 63 1.57 -11.86 -13.34
N ARG A 64 0.87 -12.74 -14.06
CA ARG A 64 1.27 -13.17 -15.40
C ARG A 64 1.16 -12.03 -16.42
N ASP A 65 0.04 -11.28 -16.38
CA ASP A 65 -0.23 -10.23 -17.37
C ASP A 65 0.66 -9.01 -17.18
N GLU A 66 1.00 -8.67 -15.93
CA GLU A 66 1.84 -7.52 -15.60
C GLU A 66 3.32 -7.89 -15.43
N GLU A 67 3.66 -9.16 -15.59
CA GLU A 67 5.05 -9.67 -15.61
C GLU A 67 5.87 -9.33 -14.35
N PHE A 68 5.27 -9.46 -13.16
CA PHE A 68 5.99 -9.31 -11.90
C PHE A 68 6.00 -10.63 -11.11
N ILE A 69 6.90 -10.72 -10.15
CA ILE A 69 6.98 -11.87 -9.24
C ILE A 69 6.23 -11.56 -7.96
N HIS A 70 5.28 -12.43 -7.60
CA HIS A 70 4.53 -12.30 -6.35
C HIS A 70 5.23 -13.12 -5.26
N VAL A 71 5.68 -12.42 -4.22
CA VAL A 71 6.34 -13.03 -3.08
C VAL A 71 5.35 -13.13 -1.93
N LEU A 72 4.99 -14.36 -1.57
CA LEU A 72 4.09 -14.61 -0.44
C LEU A 72 4.92 -14.76 0.84
N ILE A 73 4.60 -13.95 1.85
CA ILE A 73 5.28 -14.02 3.15
C ILE A 73 4.85 -15.28 3.88
N ALA A 74 5.81 -16.03 4.41
CA ALA A 74 5.53 -17.24 5.16
C ALA A 74 4.73 -16.92 6.43
N ARG A 75 3.81 -17.82 6.79
CA ARG A 75 3.10 -17.73 8.06
C ARG A 75 4.09 -17.68 9.22
N HIS A 76 3.77 -16.95 10.26
CA HIS A 76 4.59 -16.80 11.47
C HIS A 76 5.91 -16.05 11.26
N ARG A 77 6.04 -15.26 10.19
CA ARG A 77 7.15 -14.34 10.00
C ARG A 77 6.65 -12.91 9.81
N PRO A 78 6.01 -12.30 10.82
CA PRO A 78 5.44 -10.95 10.71
C PRO A 78 6.48 -9.88 10.42
N GLN A 79 7.72 -10.05 10.86
CA GLN A 79 8.80 -9.12 10.60
C GLN A 79 9.11 -8.94 9.11
N SER A 80 8.73 -9.90 8.27
CA SER A 80 8.91 -9.80 6.81
C SER A 80 7.98 -8.76 6.17
N ASN A 81 6.95 -8.31 6.88
CA ASN A 81 6.02 -7.28 6.43
C ASN A 81 6.00 -6.07 7.38
N GLY A 82 7.11 -5.84 8.08
CA GLY A 82 7.20 -4.81 9.12
C GLY A 82 6.97 -3.39 8.61
N ILE A 83 7.33 -3.12 7.35
CA ILE A 83 7.13 -1.80 6.74
C ILE A 83 5.63 -1.50 6.59
N ALA A 84 4.88 -2.45 6.05
CA ALA A 84 3.42 -2.30 5.91
C ALA A 84 2.73 -2.25 7.28
N GLU A 85 3.16 -3.06 8.23
CA GLU A 85 2.60 -3.06 9.58
C GLU A 85 2.81 -1.72 10.29
N ARG A 86 4.01 -1.14 10.17
CA ARG A 86 4.32 0.16 10.73
C ARG A 86 3.48 1.26 10.08
N PHE A 87 3.31 1.20 8.77
CA PHE A 87 2.45 2.12 8.05
C PHE A 87 1.00 2.03 8.54
N VAL A 88 0.47 0.81 8.67
CA VAL A 88 -0.89 0.60 9.16
C VAL A 88 -1.08 1.18 10.55
N ARG A 89 -0.10 1.01 11.44
CA ARG A 89 -0.14 1.60 12.78
C ARG A 89 -0.22 3.13 12.71
N THR A 90 0.64 3.73 11.90
CA THR A 90 0.65 5.19 11.71
C THR A 90 -0.69 5.69 11.17
N LEU A 91 -1.24 5.00 10.18
CA LEU A 91 -2.55 5.33 9.61
C LEU A 91 -3.66 5.23 10.65
N LYS A 92 -3.69 4.15 11.42
CA LYS A 92 -4.69 3.96 12.47
C LYS A 92 -4.62 5.03 13.54
N GLU A 93 -3.43 5.39 13.98
CA GLU A 93 -3.22 6.45 14.96
C GLU A 93 -3.72 7.80 14.44
N TRP A 94 -3.43 8.09 13.18
CA TRP A 94 -3.89 9.33 12.56
C TRP A 94 -5.42 9.34 12.39
N LEU A 95 -6.01 8.25 11.92
CA LEU A 95 -7.47 8.15 11.74
C LEU A 95 -8.21 8.31 13.08
N ALA A 96 -7.62 7.86 14.18
CA ALA A 96 -8.21 8.03 15.50
C ALA A 96 -8.37 9.50 15.92
N THR A 97 -7.60 10.41 15.31
CA THR A 97 -7.72 11.85 15.56
C THR A 97 -8.67 12.57 14.60
N GLN A 98 -9.21 11.86 13.63
CA GLN A 98 -10.07 12.43 12.58
C GLN A 98 -11.53 12.05 12.79
N SER A 99 -12.42 12.79 12.16
CA SER A 99 -13.84 12.43 12.13
C SER A 99 -14.38 12.60 10.71
N TRP A 100 -15.26 11.73 10.31
CA TRP A 100 -15.93 11.76 9.02
C TRP A 100 -17.34 11.22 9.16
N GLN A 101 -18.25 11.69 8.30
CA GLN A 101 -19.65 11.30 8.35
C GLN A 101 -20.06 10.35 7.23
N ASN A 102 -19.28 10.29 6.16
CA ASN A 102 -19.56 9.45 5.01
C ASN A 102 -18.26 9.01 4.32
N ASP A 103 -18.38 8.11 3.37
CA ASP A 103 -17.24 7.53 2.67
C ASP A 103 -16.48 8.53 1.82
N ALA A 104 -17.19 9.51 1.24
CA ALA A 104 -16.55 10.55 0.45
C ALA A 104 -15.61 11.42 1.30
N GLU A 105 -16.04 11.76 2.52
CA GLU A 105 -15.20 12.49 3.46
C GLU A 105 -13.97 11.65 3.87
N LEU A 106 -14.15 10.36 4.09
CA LEU A 106 -13.04 9.47 4.42
C LEU A 106 -12.04 9.39 3.26
N GLU A 107 -12.50 9.30 2.02
CA GLU A 107 -11.61 9.31 0.85
C GLU A 107 -10.76 10.57 0.77
N ILE A 108 -11.35 11.73 1.07
CA ILE A 108 -10.62 13.00 1.11
C ILE A 108 -9.55 12.98 2.19
N LEU A 109 -9.90 12.49 3.38
CA LEU A 109 -8.94 12.35 4.48
C LEU A 109 -7.79 11.42 4.12
N LEU A 110 -8.08 10.30 3.48
CA LEU A 110 -7.04 9.36 3.06
C LEU A 110 -6.10 9.97 2.02
N ALA A 111 -6.62 10.75 1.08
CA ALA A 111 -5.79 11.47 0.11
C ALA A 111 -4.89 12.50 0.80
N GLN A 112 -5.40 13.22 1.79
CA GLN A 112 -4.60 14.14 2.60
C GLN A 112 -3.50 13.40 3.36
N PHE A 113 -3.83 12.26 3.95
CA PHE A 113 -2.86 11.44 4.67
C PHE A 113 -1.72 11.00 3.75
N ILE A 114 -2.04 10.52 2.55
CA ILE A 114 -1.02 10.09 1.58
C ILE A 114 -0.06 11.23 1.25
N ALA A 115 -0.59 12.42 0.96
CA ALA A 115 0.23 13.58 0.62
C ALA A 115 1.15 13.98 1.77
N GLU A 116 0.62 14.06 2.98
CA GLU A 116 1.41 14.41 4.17
C GLU A 116 2.46 13.35 4.49
N TYR A 117 2.08 12.07 4.45
CA TYR A 117 2.98 10.97 4.76
C TYR A 117 4.16 10.93 3.79
N ASN A 118 3.89 11.07 2.50
CA ASN A 118 4.92 10.99 1.46
C ASN A 118 5.87 12.20 1.48
N ASP A 119 5.46 13.31 2.05
CA ASP A 119 6.29 14.52 2.19
C ASP A 119 6.93 14.67 3.58
N ARG A 120 6.64 13.75 4.51
CA ARG A 120 7.21 13.78 5.85
C ARG A 120 8.56 13.06 5.88
N PRO A 121 9.60 13.62 6.52
CA PRO A 121 10.88 12.93 6.69
C PRO A 121 10.74 11.62 7.46
N HIS A 122 11.47 10.59 7.02
CA HIS A 122 11.50 9.28 7.65
C HIS A 122 12.90 8.87 8.04
N GLN A 123 13.05 8.32 9.25
CA GLN A 123 14.33 7.85 9.77
C GLN A 123 14.75 6.50 9.17
N GLY A 124 13.77 5.71 8.73
CA GLY A 124 14.02 4.35 8.23
C GLY A 124 14.50 4.27 6.78
N LEU A 125 14.67 5.41 6.09
CA LEU A 125 15.17 5.43 4.73
C LEU A 125 16.70 5.30 4.69
N ALA A 126 17.24 4.87 3.54
CA ALA A 126 18.68 4.79 3.31
C ALA A 126 19.36 6.16 3.47
N MET A 127 18.62 7.23 3.22
CA MET A 127 19.04 8.61 3.51
C MET A 127 18.12 9.19 4.58
N PRO A 128 18.46 9.06 5.88
CA PRO A 128 17.61 9.58 6.96
C PRO A 128 17.36 11.08 6.83
N GLY A 129 16.16 11.51 7.21
CA GLY A 129 15.76 12.91 7.13
C GLY A 129 15.10 13.31 5.81
N LEU A 130 15.11 12.45 4.79
CA LEU A 130 14.34 12.68 3.57
C LEU A 130 12.91 12.18 3.72
N SER A 131 11.98 12.80 3.00
CA SER A 131 10.64 12.25 2.82
C SER A 131 10.66 11.12 1.79
N PRO A 132 9.63 10.26 1.76
CA PRO A 132 9.51 9.26 0.69
C PRO A 132 9.57 9.87 -0.71
N ASN A 133 8.91 11.01 -0.93
CA ASN A 133 8.93 11.67 -2.23
C ASN A 133 10.33 12.18 -2.60
N GLU A 134 11.03 12.78 -1.66
CA GLU A 134 12.41 13.27 -1.88
C GLU A 134 13.35 12.10 -2.20
N PHE A 135 13.24 11.01 -1.46
CA PHE A 135 14.06 9.82 -1.67
C PHE A 135 13.77 9.20 -3.04
N ALA A 136 12.50 9.07 -3.42
CA ALA A 136 12.09 8.54 -4.72
C ALA A 136 12.66 9.39 -5.85
N HIS A 137 12.58 10.73 -5.72
CA HIS A 137 13.14 11.64 -6.72
C HIS A 137 14.64 11.44 -6.89
N ARG A 138 15.38 11.30 -5.79
CA ARG A 138 16.83 11.06 -5.86
C ARG A 138 17.19 9.71 -6.49
N CYS A 139 16.38 8.68 -6.25
CA CYS A 139 16.58 7.38 -6.88
C CYS A 139 16.48 7.44 -8.41
N TRP A 140 15.63 8.31 -8.95
CA TRP A 140 15.50 8.50 -10.40
C TRP A 140 16.68 9.26 -11.01
N LEU A 141 17.46 9.99 -10.22
CA LEU A 141 18.63 10.74 -10.70
C LEU A 141 19.90 9.89 -10.74
N LEU A 142 19.85 8.71 -10.16
CA LEU A 142 20.97 7.77 -10.18
C LEU A 142 20.90 6.86 -11.36
#